data_3cef91b8b8cc5507f8127ed131eb3f37
#
_entry.id   3cef91b8b8cc5507f8127ed131eb3f37
#
_cell.length_a   1.000
_cell.length_b   1.000
_cell.length_c   1.000
_cell.angle_alpha   90.00
_cell.angle_beta   90.00
_cell.angle_gamma   90.00
#
_symmetry.space_group_name_H-M   'P 1'
#
loop_
_entity.id
_entity.type
_entity.pdbx_description
1 polymer ?
#
loop_
_entity_poly.entity_id
_entity_poly.type
_entity_poly.pdbx_seq_one_letter_code
_entity_poly.pdbx_strand_id
1 'polypeptide(L)'
;MKEIKNMDKSRKKSIVLCAGIFVVLGIWMVLTVPCRAAETNNDEKQSRIIRVGSFEDTFNYVDKNGVRRGYGYELMQALSGYTGWKFEYVKCDWSNCFDKLENGEIDIMGDISYTDERAQKMLFSDEPMSEEKYILYADLSHTDIGTSDFKAMDGKRVGVLMGTEPEIMLREWENKNGIHTKHVNVNNDDDVEKKLANHEIDCFVSLEESIWSEQGISSVTTIGKSGIYFAINKERSDIKTELDYAMRKLDQDSPFFKADLYKKYFTLDYSQVL
;
A
#
# COMPACT_ATOMS: atom_id res chain seq x y z
N MET A 1 0.32 -71.48 -8.46
CA MET A 1 0.76 -72.61 -7.57
C MET A 1 0.54 -72.05 -6.16
N LYS A 2 -0.59 -72.44 -5.67
CA LYS A 2 -0.76 -73.33 -4.50
C LYS A 2 -0.34 -72.64 -3.22
N GLU A 3 -1.07 -72.49 -2.24
CA GLU A 3 -2.26 -73.06 -1.60
C GLU A 3 -2.21 -72.49 -0.19
N ILE A 4 -3.28 -71.86 0.29
CA ILE A 4 -4.44 -72.50 0.97
C ILE A 4 -4.12 -72.89 2.41
N LYS A 5 -5.02 -72.36 3.21
CA LYS A 5 -5.74 -73.00 4.34
C LYS A 5 -5.14 -72.72 5.72
N ASN A 6 -5.91 -72.44 6.60
CA ASN A 6 -7.26 -72.63 7.10
C ASN A 6 -7.23 -72.86 8.63
N MET A 7 -8.14 -72.16 9.26
CA MET A 7 -9.02 -72.65 10.38
C MET A 7 -8.32 -73.25 11.62
N ASP A 8 -8.80 -73.00 12.81
CA ASP A 8 -10.08 -73.34 13.42
C ASP A 8 -10.15 -72.75 14.83
N LYS A 9 -11.20 -72.05 15.21
CA LYS A 9 -12.36 -72.46 16.00
C LYS A 9 -12.10 -73.21 17.32
N SER A 10 -12.69 -72.60 18.29
CA SER A 10 -13.57 -73.31 19.28
C SER A 10 -13.02 -73.56 20.69
N ARG A 11 -13.65 -73.05 21.62
CA ARG A 11 -14.66 -73.55 22.61
C ARG A 11 -14.52 -72.76 23.91
N LYS A 12 -15.54 -72.04 24.29
CA LYS A 12 -16.75 -72.38 25.06
C LYS A 12 -16.51 -73.01 26.43
N LYS A 13 -17.21 -72.34 27.34
CA LYS A 13 -17.92 -72.82 28.59
C LYS A 13 -17.24 -72.42 29.86
N SER A 14 -17.81 -71.64 30.67
CA SER A 14 -19.08 -71.59 31.46
C SER A 14 -18.81 -71.92 32.93
N ILE A 15 -19.54 -71.16 33.75
CA ILE A 15 -20.11 -71.57 35.04
C ILE A 15 -19.21 -71.31 36.29
N VAL A 16 -19.59 -70.74 37.42
CA VAL A 16 -20.86 -70.45 38.14
C VAL A 16 -20.49 -69.64 39.39
N LEU A 17 -21.26 -68.65 39.69
CA LEU A 17 -21.90 -68.23 40.91
C LEU A 17 -21.23 -68.56 42.26
N CYS A 18 -20.95 -67.53 43.03
CA CYS A 18 -21.31 -67.51 44.45
C CYS A 18 -21.47 -66.13 45.03
N ALA A 19 -22.57 -65.95 45.68
CA ALA A 19 -23.01 -64.72 46.32
C ALA A 19 -22.16 -64.33 47.55
N GLY A 20 -22.04 -63.07 47.76
CA GLY A 20 -21.46 -62.48 48.97
C GLY A 20 -21.91 -61.05 49.10
N ILE A 21 -23.01 -60.85 49.81
CA ILE A 21 -23.50 -59.52 50.19
C ILE A 21 -22.57 -58.94 51.22
N PHE A 22 -21.92 -57.84 50.90
CA PHE A 22 -21.39 -56.88 51.86
C PHE A 22 -21.88 -55.49 51.50
N VAL A 23 -22.83 -55.00 52.29
CA VAL A 23 -23.22 -53.59 52.32
C VAL A 23 -22.09 -52.84 52.99
N VAL A 24 -21.39 -52.05 52.23
CA VAL A 24 -20.50 -51.01 52.78
C VAL A 24 -20.95 -49.72 52.17
N LEU A 25 -21.54 -48.90 53.03
CA LEU A 25 -21.80 -47.48 52.78
C LEU A 25 -20.49 -46.78 52.52
N GLY A 26 -20.08 -46.61 51.25
CA GLY A 26 -18.96 -45.81 50.82
C GLY A 26 -19.50 -44.49 50.31
N ILE A 27 -19.27 -43.46 51.08
CA ILE A 27 -19.52 -42.06 50.77
C ILE A 27 -18.90 -41.74 49.41
N TRP A 28 -19.74 -41.51 48.43
CA TRP A 28 -19.32 -40.93 47.16
C TRP A 28 -19.03 -39.43 47.39
N MET A 29 -17.75 -39.13 47.71
CA MET A 29 -17.22 -37.78 47.65
C MET A 29 -17.03 -37.46 46.17
N VAL A 30 -18.06 -36.89 45.54
CA VAL A 30 -17.93 -36.27 44.20
C VAL A 30 -17.00 -35.12 44.35
N LEU A 31 -15.72 -35.33 44.02
CA LEU A 31 -14.76 -34.26 43.73
C LEU A 31 -15.31 -33.57 42.49
N THR A 32 -16.15 -32.57 42.67
CA THR A 32 -16.40 -31.55 41.64
C THR A 32 -15.11 -30.78 41.50
N VAL A 33 -14.27 -31.24 40.58
CA VAL A 33 -13.21 -30.37 40.01
C VAL A 33 -14.00 -29.26 39.29
N PRO A 34 -13.90 -28.00 39.72
CA PRO A 34 -14.44 -26.92 38.92
C PRO A 34 -13.63 -26.96 37.61
N CYS A 35 -14.27 -27.43 36.55
CA CYS A 35 -13.80 -27.18 35.22
C CYS A 35 -13.80 -25.64 35.10
N ARG A 36 -12.66 -25.05 35.41
CA ARG A 36 -12.40 -23.64 35.11
C ARG A 36 -12.40 -23.58 33.59
N ALA A 37 -13.57 -23.29 33.05
CA ALA A 37 -13.69 -22.90 31.66
C ALA A 37 -12.55 -21.85 31.50
N ALA A 38 -11.58 -22.17 30.68
CA ALA A 38 -10.67 -21.16 30.20
C ALA A 38 -11.62 -20.11 29.60
N GLU A 39 -11.74 -18.99 30.28
CA GLU A 39 -12.26 -17.78 29.67
C GLU A 39 -11.35 -17.58 28.45
N THR A 40 -11.80 -18.05 27.32
CA THR A 40 -11.35 -17.52 26.06
C THR A 40 -11.71 -16.04 26.17
N ASN A 41 -10.71 -15.22 26.55
CA ASN A 41 -10.75 -13.83 26.25
C ASN A 41 -10.90 -13.73 24.72
N ASN A 42 -12.14 -13.87 24.23
CA ASN A 42 -12.59 -13.19 23.07
C ASN A 42 -12.56 -11.69 23.49
N ASP A 43 -11.38 -11.10 23.51
CA ASP A 43 -11.25 -9.71 23.18
C ASP A 43 -11.79 -9.60 21.76
N GLU A 44 -13.10 -9.46 21.61
CA GLU A 44 -13.70 -8.80 20.48
C GLU A 44 -13.02 -7.44 20.49
N LYS A 45 -11.94 -7.32 19.69
CA LYS A 45 -11.23 -6.08 19.48
C LYS A 45 -12.30 -5.13 18.98
N GLN A 46 -12.81 -4.30 19.90
CA GLN A 46 -13.92 -3.40 19.64
C GLN A 46 -13.56 -2.61 18.39
N SER A 47 -14.30 -2.82 17.32
CA SER A 47 -13.98 -2.26 16.02
C SER A 47 -13.95 -0.75 16.15
N ARG A 48 -12.76 -0.17 16.00
CA ARG A 48 -12.52 1.26 16.12
C ARG A 48 -12.83 1.94 14.81
N ILE A 49 -13.59 3.02 14.85
CA ILE A 49 -13.87 3.82 13.67
C ILE A 49 -12.72 4.83 13.48
N ILE A 50 -12.15 4.84 12.29
CA ILE A 50 -11.10 5.78 11.85
C ILE A 50 -11.68 6.67 10.77
N ARG A 51 -11.63 7.98 10.97
CA ARG A 51 -12.12 8.97 10.01
C ARG A 51 -11.01 9.25 9.00
N VAL A 52 -11.28 8.92 7.74
CA VAL A 52 -10.32 9.00 6.63
C VAL A 52 -10.66 10.20 5.77
N GLY A 53 -9.74 11.14 5.58
CA GLY A 53 -9.88 12.21 4.60
C GLY A 53 -9.95 11.64 3.20
N SER A 54 -10.95 12.05 2.43
CA SER A 54 -11.23 11.55 1.09
C SER A 54 -11.40 12.71 0.11
N PHE A 55 -10.40 12.96 -0.68
CA PHE A 55 -10.48 13.73 -1.93
C PHE A 55 -10.43 12.76 -3.10
N GLU A 56 -11.03 13.12 -4.22
CA GLU A 56 -11.14 12.23 -5.37
C GLU A 56 -9.89 12.29 -6.25
N ASP A 57 -9.19 11.17 -6.34
CA ASP A 57 -8.01 10.95 -7.19
C ASP A 57 -7.84 9.45 -7.49
N THR A 58 -6.72 9.05 -8.10
CA THR A 58 -6.40 7.64 -8.37
C THR A 58 -6.22 6.80 -7.11
N PHE A 59 -5.85 7.42 -5.98
CA PHE A 59 -5.71 6.72 -4.71
C PHE A 59 -7.05 6.43 -4.04
N ASN A 60 -8.07 7.28 -4.26
CA ASN A 60 -9.35 7.14 -3.58
C ASN A 60 -10.49 7.84 -4.35
N TYR A 61 -11.33 7.07 -5.03
CA TYR A 61 -12.46 7.59 -5.80
C TYR A 61 -13.70 6.72 -5.64
N VAL A 62 -14.84 7.25 -6.10
CA VAL A 62 -16.10 6.51 -6.17
C VAL A 62 -16.43 6.26 -7.65
N ASP A 63 -16.53 4.99 -8.05
CA ASP A 63 -16.84 4.63 -9.43
C ASP A 63 -18.30 4.97 -9.82
N LYS A 64 -18.64 4.84 -11.11
CA LYS A 64 -19.99 5.10 -11.65
C LYS A 64 -21.11 4.28 -11.02
N ASN A 65 -20.78 3.20 -10.32
CA ASN A 65 -21.74 2.34 -9.61
C ASN A 65 -21.85 2.73 -8.12
N GLY A 66 -21.19 3.78 -7.67
CA GLY A 66 -21.16 4.22 -6.28
C GLY A 66 -20.24 3.39 -5.40
N VAL A 67 -19.35 2.58 -5.97
CA VAL A 67 -18.40 1.75 -5.22
C VAL A 67 -17.07 2.48 -5.06
N ARG A 68 -16.59 2.58 -3.82
CA ARG A 68 -15.28 3.17 -3.54
C ARG A 68 -14.15 2.26 -4.02
N ARG A 69 -13.16 2.85 -4.64
CA ARG A 69 -11.99 2.20 -5.22
C ARG A 69 -10.76 3.08 -5.07
N GLY A 70 -9.64 2.59 -5.56
CA GLY A 70 -8.37 3.28 -5.61
C GLY A 70 -7.28 2.57 -4.83
N TYR A 71 -6.05 2.89 -5.13
CA TYR A 71 -4.87 2.29 -4.49
C TYR A 71 -4.92 2.46 -2.96
N GLY A 72 -5.10 3.69 -2.48
CA GLY A 72 -5.15 4.00 -1.05
C GLY A 72 -6.33 3.33 -0.35
N TYR A 73 -7.50 3.30 -1.01
CA TYR A 73 -8.67 2.60 -0.48
C TYR A 73 -8.40 1.10 -0.27
N GLU A 74 -7.90 0.40 -1.28
CA GLU A 74 -7.68 -1.05 -1.18
C GLU A 74 -6.54 -1.38 -0.20
N LEU A 75 -5.49 -0.55 -0.15
CA LEU A 75 -4.44 -0.70 0.86
C LEU A 75 -5.00 -0.55 2.28
N MET A 76 -5.82 0.47 2.54
CA MET A 76 -6.49 0.65 3.84
C MET A 76 -7.37 -0.55 4.19
N GLN A 77 -8.12 -1.12 3.23
CA GLN A 77 -8.92 -2.33 3.46
C GLN A 77 -8.04 -3.53 3.86
N ALA A 78 -6.89 -3.72 3.22
CA ALA A 78 -5.94 -4.77 3.60
C ALA A 78 -5.39 -4.54 5.04
N LEU A 79 -5.03 -3.30 5.37
CA LEU A 79 -4.53 -2.93 6.70
C LEU A 79 -5.60 -3.12 7.79
N SER A 80 -6.88 -2.98 7.45
CA SER A 80 -7.98 -3.23 8.39
C SER A 80 -8.02 -4.67 8.90
N GLY A 81 -7.53 -5.63 8.11
CA GLY A 81 -7.39 -7.03 8.52
C GLY A 81 -6.46 -7.22 9.72
N TYR A 82 -5.46 -6.36 9.87
CA TYR A 82 -4.50 -6.40 10.97
C TYR A 82 -4.91 -5.54 12.17
N THR A 83 -5.58 -4.42 11.90
CA THR A 83 -5.94 -3.44 12.94
C THR A 83 -7.34 -3.66 13.51
N GLY A 84 -8.25 -4.27 12.75
CA GLY A 84 -9.68 -4.37 13.08
C GLY A 84 -10.41 -3.03 12.92
N TRP A 85 -9.82 -2.06 12.23
CA TRP A 85 -10.41 -0.75 12.01
C TRP A 85 -11.62 -0.83 11.07
N LYS A 86 -12.58 0.08 11.29
CA LYS A 86 -13.63 0.44 10.34
C LYS A 86 -13.41 1.88 9.90
N PHE A 87 -13.65 2.15 8.63
CA PHE A 87 -13.38 3.47 8.07
C PHE A 87 -14.66 4.26 7.85
N GLU A 88 -14.61 5.52 8.25
CA GLU A 88 -15.57 6.55 7.88
C GLU A 88 -14.86 7.54 6.95
N TYR A 89 -15.27 7.60 5.69
CA TYR A 89 -14.66 8.49 4.70
C TYR A 89 -15.32 9.87 4.75
N VAL A 90 -14.54 10.86 5.15
CA VAL A 90 -14.96 12.25 5.25
C VAL A 90 -14.52 12.99 3.99
N LYS A 91 -15.49 13.45 3.21
CA LYS A 91 -15.20 14.20 1.98
C LYS A 91 -14.52 15.51 2.29
N CYS A 92 -13.45 15.80 1.56
CA CYS A 92 -12.71 17.06 1.61
C CYS A 92 -12.09 17.37 0.23
N ASP A 93 -11.64 18.60 0.04
CA ASP A 93 -10.79 18.98 -1.07
C ASP A 93 -9.34 18.94 -0.60
N TRP A 94 -8.38 18.82 -1.51
CA TRP A 94 -6.96 18.72 -1.18
C TRP A 94 -6.52 19.74 -0.12
N SER A 95 -6.84 21.02 -0.32
CA SER A 95 -6.42 22.09 0.60
C SER A 95 -7.06 21.98 1.99
N ASN A 96 -8.36 21.67 2.08
CA ASN A 96 -9.06 21.65 3.36
C ASN A 96 -8.93 20.31 4.11
N CYS A 97 -8.46 19.25 3.45
CA CYS A 97 -8.13 17.99 4.12
C CYS A 97 -7.03 18.17 5.18
N PHE A 98 -6.02 19.01 4.89
CA PHE A 98 -4.95 19.29 5.85
C PHE A 98 -5.50 20.01 7.10
N ASP A 99 -6.36 21.02 6.91
CA ASP A 99 -7.00 21.72 8.03
C ASP A 99 -7.83 20.75 8.88
N LYS A 100 -8.60 19.87 8.22
CA LYS A 100 -9.40 18.84 8.91
C LYS A 100 -8.54 17.86 9.69
N LEU A 101 -7.38 17.48 9.14
CA LEU A 101 -6.44 16.62 9.83
C LEU A 101 -5.84 17.32 11.05
N GLU A 102 -5.38 18.56 10.91
CA GLU A 102 -4.81 19.34 12.00
C GLU A 102 -5.84 19.57 13.12
N ASN A 103 -7.09 19.89 12.78
CA ASN A 103 -8.17 20.12 13.73
C ASN A 103 -8.80 18.84 14.32
N GLY A 104 -8.38 17.65 13.88
CA GLY A 104 -8.89 16.39 14.37
C GLY A 104 -10.31 16.06 13.89
N GLU A 105 -10.78 16.65 12.81
CA GLU A 105 -12.03 16.27 12.14
C GLU A 105 -11.87 14.96 11.38
N ILE A 106 -10.67 14.69 10.87
CA ILE A 106 -10.23 13.40 10.34
C ILE A 106 -9.02 12.90 11.12
N ASP A 107 -8.83 11.61 11.13
CA ASP A 107 -7.75 10.94 11.88
C ASP A 107 -6.53 10.65 11.01
N ILE A 108 -6.76 10.36 9.72
CA ILE A 108 -5.75 9.95 8.75
C ILE A 108 -6.15 10.39 7.34
N MET A 109 -5.15 10.67 6.52
CA MET A 109 -5.30 10.80 5.06
C MET A 109 -4.08 10.17 4.37
N GLY A 110 -4.27 9.65 3.17
CA GLY A 110 -3.20 9.09 2.34
C GLY A 110 -2.74 10.07 1.27
N ASP A 111 -1.83 9.60 0.41
CA ASP A 111 -1.33 10.33 -0.77
C ASP A 111 -0.57 11.61 -0.43
N ILE A 112 0.24 11.56 0.62
CA ILE A 112 0.93 12.75 1.13
C ILE A 112 2.45 12.58 1.02
N SER A 113 3.09 13.44 0.25
CA SER A 113 4.56 13.55 0.25
C SER A 113 5.03 14.11 1.59
N TYR A 114 6.09 13.51 2.14
CA TYR A 114 6.72 14.01 3.35
C TYR A 114 7.41 15.36 3.09
N THR A 115 7.21 16.31 3.97
CA THR A 115 8.05 17.52 4.10
C THR A 115 8.27 17.84 5.57
N ASP A 116 9.41 18.49 5.88
CA ASP A 116 9.71 18.92 7.25
C ASP A 116 8.65 19.89 7.80
N GLU A 117 8.08 20.73 6.94
CA GLU A 117 7.00 21.65 7.33
C GLU A 117 5.75 20.87 7.75
N ARG A 118 5.34 19.90 6.96
CA ARG A 118 4.18 19.04 7.28
C ARG A 118 4.41 18.21 8.53
N ALA A 119 5.64 17.69 8.73
CA ALA A 119 5.99 16.91 9.92
C ALA A 119 5.93 17.71 11.24
N GLN A 120 5.95 19.03 11.18
CA GLN A 120 5.71 19.86 12.35
C GLN A 120 4.24 19.85 12.79
N LYS A 121 3.31 19.61 11.86
CA LYS A 121 1.87 19.71 12.04
C LYS A 121 1.15 18.38 12.15
N MET A 122 1.71 17.32 11.58
CA MET A 122 1.11 15.98 11.52
C MET A 122 2.15 14.89 11.74
N LEU A 123 1.70 13.66 11.99
CA LEU A 123 2.55 12.47 12.01
C LEU A 123 2.50 11.82 10.64
N PHE A 124 3.54 11.08 10.30
CA PHE A 124 3.64 10.26 9.08
C PHE A 124 3.83 8.79 9.43
N SER A 125 3.34 7.89 8.57
CA SER A 125 3.72 6.47 8.66
C SER A 125 5.24 6.32 8.52
N ASP A 126 5.82 5.30 9.17
CA ASP A 126 7.27 5.03 9.10
C ASP A 126 7.67 4.60 7.67
N GLU A 127 6.82 3.76 7.05
CA GLU A 127 7.02 3.28 5.70
C GLU A 127 6.09 4.02 4.72
N PRO A 128 6.52 4.26 3.49
CA PRO A 128 5.64 4.84 2.47
C PRO A 128 4.52 3.85 2.11
N MET A 129 3.33 4.40 1.87
CA MET A 129 2.23 3.63 1.30
C MET A 129 2.49 3.28 -0.17
N SER A 130 3.17 4.17 -0.89
CA SER A 130 3.53 4.04 -2.30
C SER A 130 4.81 4.84 -2.56
N GLU A 131 5.42 4.62 -3.74
CA GLU A 131 6.52 5.43 -4.25
C GLU A 131 6.12 6.01 -5.61
N GLU A 132 6.32 7.30 -5.78
CA GLU A 132 6.32 7.95 -7.08
C GLU A 132 7.70 7.87 -7.69
N LYS A 133 7.77 7.55 -8.98
CA LYS A 133 9.02 7.56 -9.73
C LYS A 133 9.00 8.74 -10.69
N TYR A 134 10.07 9.49 -10.67
CA TYR A 134 10.31 10.58 -11.61
C TYR A 134 11.17 10.06 -12.74
N ILE A 135 10.63 10.16 -13.94
CA ILE A 135 11.20 9.61 -15.15
C ILE A 135 11.63 10.75 -16.06
N LEU A 136 12.81 10.61 -16.65
CA LEU A 136 13.23 11.42 -17.78
C LEU A 136 12.62 10.82 -19.04
N TYR A 137 11.86 11.60 -19.76
CA TYR A 137 11.19 11.24 -21.00
C TYR A 137 11.77 11.99 -22.19
N ALA A 138 11.83 11.35 -23.36
CA ALA A 138 12.24 11.96 -24.60
C ALA A 138 11.52 11.33 -25.80
N ASP A 139 11.34 12.12 -26.87
CA ASP A 139 10.98 11.61 -28.19
C ASP A 139 12.27 11.08 -28.87
N LEU A 140 12.51 9.77 -28.75
CA LEU A 140 13.71 9.13 -29.26
C LEU A 140 13.77 9.11 -30.79
N SER A 141 12.69 9.46 -31.50
CA SER A 141 12.68 9.59 -32.98
C SER A 141 13.28 10.92 -33.44
N HIS A 142 13.32 11.93 -32.55
CA HIS A 142 13.77 13.29 -32.84
C HIS A 142 14.99 13.73 -32.01
N THR A 143 15.60 12.83 -31.25
CA THR A 143 16.77 13.14 -30.40
C THR A 143 17.81 12.03 -30.47
N ASP A 144 19.06 12.38 -30.21
CA ASP A 144 20.19 11.45 -30.04
C ASP A 144 20.32 10.90 -28.61
N ILE A 145 19.35 11.19 -27.73
CA ILE A 145 19.34 10.70 -26.36
C ILE A 145 19.08 9.21 -26.37
N GLY A 146 20.01 8.44 -25.81
CA GLY A 146 19.91 7.00 -25.68
C GLY A 146 19.53 6.57 -24.25
N THR A 147 18.94 5.40 -24.12
CA THR A 147 18.54 4.84 -22.81
C THR A 147 19.72 4.27 -22.00
N SER A 148 20.89 4.15 -22.59
CA SER A 148 22.09 3.57 -21.97
C SER A 148 23.32 4.47 -21.94
N ASP A 149 23.33 5.54 -22.71
CA ASP A 149 24.41 6.56 -22.71
C ASP A 149 23.85 7.94 -22.43
N PHE A 150 23.96 8.37 -21.19
CA PHE A 150 23.45 9.67 -20.77
C PHE A 150 24.36 10.86 -21.17
N LYS A 151 25.53 10.63 -21.78
CA LYS A 151 26.41 11.73 -22.22
C LYS A 151 25.75 12.60 -23.28
N ALA A 152 24.88 12.02 -24.09
CA ALA A 152 24.09 12.77 -25.07
C ALA A 152 23.12 13.78 -24.43
N MET A 153 22.89 13.68 -23.13
CA MET A 153 22.09 14.63 -22.36
C MET A 153 22.84 15.94 -22.05
N ASP A 154 24.17 15.93 -22.10
CA ASP A 154 24.95 17.12 -21.75
C ASP A 154 24.62 18.30 -22.68
N GLY A 155 24.25 19.43 -22.06
CA GLY A 155 23.81 20.63 -22.76
C GLY A 155 22.39 20.63 -23.31
N LYS A 156 21.64 19.52 -23.21
CA LYS A 156 20.22 19.43 -23.62
C LYS A 156 19.32 20.30 -22.74
N ARG A 157 18.16 20.67 -23.30
CA ARG A 157 17.14 21.43 -22.61
C ARG A 157 16.14 20.45 -22.00
N VAL A 158 16.06 20.45 -20.68
CA VAL A 158 15.17 19.54 -19.91
C VAL A 158 14.01 20.34 -19.35
N GLY A 159 12.79 20.01 -19.77
CA GLY A 159 11.58 20.54 -19.16
C GLY A 159 11.41 19.96 -17.76
N VAL A 160 11.29 20.81 -16.76
CA VAL A 160 11.03 20.40 -15.36
C VAL A 160 10.24 21.49 -14.64
N LEU A 161 9.37 21.11 -13.72
CA LEU A 161 8.67 22.08 -12.88
C LEU A 161 9.67 22.63 -11.86
N MET A 162 10.12 23.86 -12.10
CA MET A 162 11.18 24.48 -11.30
C MET A 162 10.70 24.83 -9.89
N GLY A 163 11.61 24.74 -8.93
CA GLY A 163 11.34 25.00 -7.51
C GLY A 163 10.62 23.83 -6.81
N THR A 164 10.59 22.66 -7.41
CA THR A 164 9.93 21.47 -6.88
C THR A 164 10.87 20.29 -6.73
N GLU A 165 10.40 19.22 -6.09
CA GLU A 165 11.15 17.98 -5.87
C GLU A 165 11.73 17.36 -7.17
N PRO A 166 10.99 17.27 -8.29
CA PRO A 166 11.53 16.83 -9.58
C PRO A 166 12.78 17.59 -10.04
N GLU A 167 12.84 18.91 -9.82
CA GLU A 167 14.05 19.68 -10.17
C GLU A 167 15.23 19.32 -9.26
N ILE A 168 15.00 19.12 -7.97
CA ILE A 168 16.03 18.69 -7.01
C ILE A 168 16.59 17.34 -7.44
N MET A 169 15.72 16.38 -7.73
CA MET A 169 16.10 15.04 -8.20
C MET A 169 16.87 15.07 -9.51
N LEU A 170 16.46 15.94 -10.45
CA LEU A 170 17.18 16.11 -11.71
C LEU A 170 18.61 16.61 -11.46
N ARG A 171 18.79 17.61 -10.60
CA ARG A 171 20.13 18.13 -10.25
C ARG A 171 20.99 17.06 -9.55
N GLU A 172 20.43 16.27 -8.68
CA GLU A 172 21.14 15.17 -8.02
C GLU A 172 21.57 14.09 -9.02
N TRP A 173 20.67 13.74 -9.94
CA TRP A 173 20.96 12.79 -11.02
C TRP A 173 22.03 13.30 -11.96
N GLU A 174 21.98 14.57 -12.35
CA GLU A 174 23.02 15.25 -13.14
C GLU A 174 24.40 15.19 -12.47
N ASN A 175 24.45 15.58 -11.20
CA ASN A 175 25.70 15.55 -10.42
C ASN A 175 26.28 14.13 -10.34
N LYS A 176 25.43 13.13 -10.10
CA LYS A 176 25.84 11.72 -10.02
C LYS A 176 26.40 11.20 -11.33
N ASN A 177 25.87 11.64 -12.47
CA ASN A 177 26.28 11.17 -13.80
C ASN A 177 27.31 12.08 -14.49
N GLY A 178 27.66 13.20 -13.88
CA GLY A 178 28.61 14.21 -14.47
C GLY A 178 28.05 14.86 -15.73
N ILE A 179 26.75 15.17 -15.73
CA ILE A 179 25.97 15.75 -16.83
C ILE A 179 25.49 17.13 -16.41
N HIS A 180 25.43 18.06 -17.37
CA HIS A 180 24.92 19.42 -17.15
C HIS A 180 23.87 19.73 -18.19
N THR A 181 22.62 19.81 -17.81
CA THR A 181 21.52 20.16 -18.70
C THR A 181 21.08 21.62 -18.51
N LYS A 182 20.23 22.10 -19.40
CA LYS A 182 19.61 23.42 -19.29
C LYS A 182 18.18 23.23 -18.84
N HIS A 183 17.86 23.55 -17.59
CA HIS A 183 16.51 23.46 -17.07
C HIS A 183 15.61 24.52 -17.71
N VAL A 184 14.47 24.09 -18.21
CA VAL A 184 13.41 24.91 -18.78
C VAL A 184 12.15 24.70 -17.95
N ASN A 185 11.58 25.78 -17.41
CA ASN A 185 10.36 25.64 -16.63
C ASN A 185 9.21 25.12 -17.49
N VAL A 186 8.50 24.11 -16.99
CA VAL A 186 7.23 23.63 -17.50
C VAL A 186 6.19 23.68 -16.38
N ASN A 187 4.94 23.96 -16.71
CA ASN A 187 3.89 24.18 -15.68
C ASN A 187 2.93 23.01 -15.55
N ASN A 188 2.74 22.25 -16.61
CA ASN A 188 1.83 21.07 -16.70
C ASN A 188 2.13 20.30 -18.00
N ASP A 189 1.43 19.22 -18.24
CA ASP A 189 1.62 18.35 -19.39
C ASP A 189 1.33 19.05 -20.72
N ASP A 190 0.30 19.87 -20.80
CA ASP A 190 0.01 20.68 -22.00
C ASP A 190 1.18 21.61 -22.37
N ASP A 191 1.85 22.17 -21.37
CA ASP A 191 3.03 23.03 -21.57
C ASP A 191 4.25 22.20 -22.03
N VAL A 192 4.39 20.98 -21.50
CA VAL A 192 5.40 20.00 -21.95
C VAL A 192 5.19 19.67 -23.42
N GLU A 193 3.98 19.23 -23.79
CA GLU A 193 3.65 18.88 -25.19
C GLU A 193 3.93 20.04 -26.15
N LYS A 194 3.48 21.24 -25.78
CA LYS A 194 3.70 22.45 -26.60
C LYS A 194 5.19 22.75 -26.76
N LYS A 195 5.99 22.68 -25.69
CA LYS A 195 7.41 22.98 -25.74
C LYS A 195 8.21 21.91 -26.50
N LEU A 196 7.82 20.62 -26.40
CA LEU A 196 8.39 19.56 -27.23
C LEU A 196 8.09 19.82 -28.72
N ALA A 197 6.82 20.08 -29.08
CA ALA A 197 6.42 20.36 -30.47
C ALA A 197 7.12 21.57 -31.07
N ASN A 198 7.40 22.60 -30.26
CA ASN A 198 8.11 23.80 -30.66
C ASN A 198 9.63 23.66 -30.61
N HIS A 199 10.16 22.50 -30.26
CA HIS A 199 11.59 22.29 -30.04
C HIS A 199 12.20 23.25 -28.99
N GLU A 200 11.44 23.66 -27.98
CA GLU A 200 11.92 24.48 -26.87
C GLU A 200 12.60 23.65 -25.79
N ILE A 201 12.22 22.36 -25.67
CA ILE A 201 12.83 21.34 -24.83
C ILE A 201 13.18 20.10 -25.66
N ASP A 202 14.20 19.35 -25.24
CA ASP A 202 14.66 18.13 -25.91
C ASP A 202 14.16 16.87 -25.18
N CYS A 203 13.86 17.01 -23.91
CA CYS A 203 13.33 15.99 -23.02
C CYS A 203 12.68 16.66 -21.79
N PHE A 204 12.03 15.89 -20.94
CA PHE A 204 11.38 16.44 -19.74
C PHE A 204 11.32 15.40 -18.61
N VAL A 205 11.06 15.88 -17.41
CA VAL A 205 10.83 15.08 -16.21
C VAL A 205 9.35 15.07 -15.88
N SER A 206 8.76 13.89 -15.74
CA SER A 206 7.42 13.68 -15.24
C SER A 206 7.35 12.43 -14.37
N LEU A 207 6.21 12.22 -13.73
CA LEU A 207 5.91 10.96 -13.04
C LEU A 207 5.89 9.77 -14.02
N GLU A 208 6.03 8.56 -13.50
CA GLU A 208 5.89 7.34 -14.30
C GLU A 208 4.43 7.17 -14.74
N GLU A 209 4.12 7.56 -15.97
CA GLU A 209 2.78 7.54 -16.56
C GLU A 209 2.76 6.88 -17.94
N SER A 210 1.67 6.15 -18.24
CA SER A 210 1.51 5.46 -19.53
C SER A 210 1.17 6.40 -20.67
N ILE A 211 0.58 7.57 -20.39
CA ILE A 211 0.13 8.54 -21.40
C ILE A 211 1.26 8.96 -22.36
N TRP A 212 2.47 9.10 -21.85
CA TRP A 212 3.61 9.50 -22.68
C TRP A 212 3.98 8.44 -23.72
N SER A 213 3.90 7.16 -23.36
CA SER A 213 4.17 6.07 -24.30
C SER A 213 3.13 5.96 -25.41
N GLU A 214 1.87 6.32 -25.13
CA GLU A 214 0.79 6.38 -26.13
C GLU A 214 1.04 7.49 -27.16
N GLN A 215 1.72 8.54 -26.76
CA GLN A 215 2.11 9.66 -27.63
C GLN A 215 3.45 9.42 -28.37
N GLY A 216 4.04 8.22 -28.24
CA GLY A 216 5.33 7.89 -28.87
C GLY A 216 6.54 8.44 -28.13
N ILE A 217 6.36 8.94 -26.91
CA ILE A 217 7.43 9.43 -26.06
C ILE A 217 7.93 8.27 -25.18
N SER A 218 9.24 8.12 -25.13
CA SER A 218 9.87 7.00 -24.43
C SER A 218 10.49 7.41 -23.09
N SER A 219 10.39 6.54 -22.11
CA SER A 219 11.16 6.67 -20.88
C SER A 219 12.64 6.43 -21.15
N VAL A 220 13.48 7.37 -20.74
CA VAL A 220 14.95 7.28 -20.87
C VAL A 220 15.53 6.62 -19.62
N THR A 221 15.22 7.14 -18.45
CA THR A 221 15.72 6.62 -17.17
C THR A 221 14.90 7.15 -16.01
N THR A 222 14.92 6.44 -14.88
CA THR A 222 14.43 6.96 -13.60
C THR A 222 15.48 7.87 -13.00
N ILE A 223 15.12 9.11 -12.69
CA ILE A 223 16.02 10.08 -12.07
C ILE A 223 15.91 10.12 -10.55
N GLY A 224 14.76 9.75 -10.01
CA GLY A 224 14.52 9.71 -8.57
C GLY A 224 13.20 9.04 -8.20
N LYS A 225 12.99 8.92 -6.90
CA LYS A 225 11.76 8.40 -6.31
C LYS A 225 11.40 9.23 -5.09
N SER A 226 10.12 9.48 -4.88
CA SER A 226 9.59 10.10 -3.67
C SER A 226 8.61 9.14 -2.99
N GLY A 227 8.72 9.04 -1.68
CA GLY A 227 7.75 8.28 -0.88
C GLY A 227 6.45 9.06 -0.72
N ILE A 228 5.34 8.36 -0.87
CA ILE A 228 4.00 8.85 -0.57
C ILE A 228 3.52 8.14 0.69
N TYR A 229 3.06 8.89 1.66
CA TYR A 229 2.81 8.42 3.02
C TYR A 229 1.34 8.61 3.43
N PHE A 230 0.99 7.92 4.51
CA PHE A 230 -0.16 8.29 5.31
C PHE A 230 0.24 9.43 6.26
N ALA A 231 -0.55 10.50 6.26
CA ALA A 231 -0.49 11.56 7.26
C ALA A 231 -1.56 11.32 8.33
N ILE A 232 -1.20 11.47 9.59
CA ILE A 232 -2.03 11.16 10.75
C ILE A 232 -2.11 12.41 11.62
N ASN A 233 -3.29 12.67 12.20
CA ASN A 233 -3.45 13.76 13.14
C ASN A 233 -2.40 13.67 14.27
N LYS A 234 -1.80 14.79 14.64
CA LYS A 234 -0.65 14.85 15.54
C LYS A 234 -0.91 14.26 16.93
N GLU A 235 -2.16 14.35 17.40
CA GLU A 235 -2.59 13.82 18.69
C GLU A 235 -2.86 12.29 18.66
N ARG A 236 -2.77 11.66 17.49
CA ARG A 236 -3.15 10.27 17.25
C ARG A 236 -1.95 9.34 17.04
N SER A 237 -0.98 9.42 17.95
CA SER A 237 0.17 8.50 17.97
C SER A 237 -0.24 7.02 18.12
N ASP A 238 -1.41 6.77 18.71
CA ASP A 238 -2.03 5.46 18.80
C ASP A 238 -2.36 4.89 17.40
N ILE A 239 -2.96 5.70 16.51
CA ILE A 239 -3.22 5.31 15.11
C ILE A 239 -1.91 5.06 14.38
N LYS A 240 -0.92 5.97 14.52
CA LYS A 240 0.39 5.78 13.89
C LYS A 240 1.00 4.43 14.27
N THR A 241 1.03 4.11 15.56
CA THR A 241 1.62 2.86 16.06
C THR A 241 0.93 1.62 15.48
N GLU A 242 -0.40 1.60 15.44
CA GLU A 242 -1.18 0.50 14.89
C GLU A 242 -1.03 0.40 13.36
N LEU A 243 -0.98 1.54 12.66
CA LEU A 243 -0.76 1.61 11.21
C LEU A 243 0.61 1.05 10.83
N ASP A 244 1.68 1.53 11.47
CA ASP A 244 3.04 1.09 11.19
C ASP A 244 3.22 -0.41 11.46
N TYR A 245 2.58 -0.92 12.52
CA TYR A 245 2.53 -2.36 12.77
C TYR A 245 1.82 -3.11 11.63
N ALA A 246 0.66 -2.63 11.20
CA ALA A 246 -0.13 -3.27 10.14
C ALA A 246 0.60 -3.23 8.80
N MET A 247 1.27 -2.11 8.46
CA MET A 247 2.05 -1.99 7.23
C MET A 247 3.21 -2.99 7.21
N ARG A 248 4.01 -3.06 8.28
CA ARG A 248 5.08 -4.05 8.40
C ARG A 248 4.56 -5.49 8.32
N LYS A 249 3.41 -5.78 8.93
CA LYS A 249 2.78 -7.10 8.86
C LYS A 249 2.31 -7.45 7.46
N LEU A 250 1.67 -6.52 6.77
CA LEU A 250 1.25 -6.70 5.39
C LEU A 250 2.45 -7.01 4.48
N ASP A 251 3.55 -6.27 4.64
CA ASP A 251 4.76 -6.48 3.84
C ASP A 251 5.44 -7.84 4.13
N GLN A 252 5.37 -8.33 5.38
CA GLN A 252 5.86 -9.66 5.74
C GLN A 252 4.98 -10.79 5.18
N ASP A 253 3.66 -10.66 5.32
CA ASP A 253 2.71 -11.70 4.98
C ASP A 253 2.39 -11.73 3.46
N SER A 254 2.52 -10.59 2.79
CA SER A 254 2.20 -10.39 1.37
C SER A 254 3.16 -9.40 0.70
N PRO A 255 4.44 -9.74 0.50
CA PRO A 255 5.49 -8.81 0.08
C PRO A 255 5.28 -8.18 -1.31
N PHE A 256 4.42 -8.75 -2.13
CA PHE A 256 4.10 -8.21 -3.46
C PHE A 256 2.78 -7.41 -3.50
N PHE A 257 2.02 -7.37 -2.40
CA PHE A 257 0.69 -6.76 -2.37
C PHE A 257 0.69 -5.31 -2.86
N LYS A 258 1.57 -4.45 -2.32
CA LYS A 258 1.66 -3.04 -2.73
C LYS A 258 2.08 -2.88 -4.20
N ALA A 259 3.01 -3.73 -4.67
CA ALA A 259 3.47 -3.71 -6.07
C ALA A 259 2.37 -4.15 -7.05
N ASP A 260 1.62 -5.21 -6.72
CA ASP A 260 0.51 -5.68 -7.54
C ASP A 260 -0.63 -4.66 -7.57
N LEU A 261 -0.90 -4.03 -6.41
CA LEU A 261 -1.89 -2.97 -6.30
C LEU A 261 -1.48 -1.72 -7.10
N TYR A 262 -0.21 -1.33 -7.05
CA TYR A 262 0.34 -0.24 -7.85
C TYR A 262 0.16 -0.54 -9.35
N LYS A 263 0.55 -1.74 -9.78
CA LYS A 263 0.35 -2.17 -11.16
C LYS A 263 -1.11 -2.11 -11.60
N LYS A 264 -2.03 -2.52 -10.73
CA LYS A 264 -3.47 -2.48 -11.01
C LYS A 264 -3.98 -1.07 -11.30
N TYR A 265 -3.50 -0.06 -10.57
CA TYR A 265 -4.04 1.30 -10.64
C TYR A 265 -3.23 2.27 -11.49
N PHE A 266 -1.94 2.03 -11.70
CA PHE A 266 -1.04 2.98 -12.36
C PHE A 266 -0.39 2.47 -13.64
N THR A 267 -0.45 1.15 -13.94
CA THR A 267 0.18 0.60 -15.14
C THR A 267 -0.79 -0.11 -16.08
N LEU A 268 -2.02 -0.38 -15.67
CA LEU A 268 -3.05 -0.96 -16.54
C LEU A 268 -3.91 0.18 -17.07
N ASP A 269 -4.10 0.16 -18.41
CA ASP A 269 -4.90 1.12 -19.18
C ASP A 269 -6.23 1.48 -18.50
N TYR A 270 -6.34 2.71 -18.03
CA TYR A 270 -7.53 3.26 -17.37
C TYR A 270 -8.75 3.36 -18.29
N SER A 271 -8.59 3.28 -19.62
CA SER A 271 -9.68 3.42 -20.59
C SER A 271 -10.77 2.36 -20.44
N GLN A 272 -10.50 1.27 -19.72
CA GLN A 272 -11.45 0.18 -19.49
C GLN A 272 -12.19 0.25 -18.14
N VAL A 273 -11.87 1.20 -17.28
CA VAL A 273 -12.42 1.29 -15.91
C VAL A 273 -13.41 2.44 -15.76
N LEU A 274 -13.42 3.38 -16.68
CA LEU A 274 -14.40 4.49 -16.77
C LEU A 274 -15.51 4.13 -17.74
#